data_1240194048ea103800bea2a752baa9d5
#
_entry.id   1240194048ea103800bea2a752baa9d5
#
_cell.length_a   1.000
_cell.length_b   1.000
_cell.length_c   1.000
_cell.angle_alpha   90.00
_cell.angle_beta   90.00
_cell.angle_gamma   90.00
#
_symmetry.space_group_name_H-M   'P 1'
#
loop_
_entity.id
_entity.type
_entity.pdbx_description
1 polymer ?
#
loop_
_entity_poly.entity_id
_entity_poly.type
_entity_poly.pdbx_seq_one_letter_code
_entity_poly.pdbx_strand_id
1 'polypeptide(L)'
;VRTPLLISYAIVNRYHIFDIDPKKSWIKNLLEQGFDVYLIDWGTPTKIDKFLGFHEYVNGYMDNCLDFICDEASVDKVSIQGYCTGGTLATVYSSLHPERVKNLIATAPVIDGWKDTTVVSNVAKYFDVDKLVDTVGNMPPEFIYYCFSILKPFEQGVEKYLKFLNNIDNEKFVNSFLKIEKWLDETPPIPG
;
A
#
# COMPACT_ATOMS: atom_id res chain seq x y z
N VAL A 1 18.17 -6.18 22.20
CA VAL A 1 17.63 -6.80 20.97
C VAL A 1 16.48 -5.93 20.50
N ARG A 2 16.52 -5.47 19.23
CA ARG A 2 15.44 -4.70 18.64
C ARG A 2 14.26 -5.63 18.31
N THR A 3 13.04 -5.09 18.33
CA THR A 3 11.86 -5.86 17.95
C THR A 3 11.65 -5.79 16.45
N PRO A 4 11.65 -6.91 15.70
CA PRO A 4 11.42 -6.89 14.28
C PRO A 4 9.96 -6.50 13.97
N LEU A 5 9.79 -5.59 13.03
CA LEU A 5 8.52 -5.09 12.55
C LEU A 5 8.50 -5.11 11.03
N LEU A 6 7.64 -5.95 10.45
CA LEU A 6 7.39 -5.97 9.02
C LEU A 6 6.30 -4.96 8.69
N ILE A 7 6.58 -4.06 7.75
CA ILE A 7 5.58 -3.16 7.17
C ILE A 7 5.12 -3.73 5.84
N SER A 8 3.85 -4.15 5.80
CA SER A 8 3.12 -4.52 4.59
C SER A 8 2.41 -3.28 4.05
N TYR A 9 3.03 -2.61 3.09
CA TYR A 9 2.45 -1.47 2.41
C TYR A 9 1.38 -1.91 1.40
N ALA A 10 0.59 -0.96 0.91
CA ALA A 10 -0.38 -1.19 -0.15
C ALA A 10 0.28 -1.67 -1.45
N ILE A 11 -0.42 -2.49 -2.23
CA ILE A 11 -0.03 -2.83 -3.60
C ILE A 11 -0.27 -1.65 -4.56
N VAL A 12 -0.99 -0.62 -4.11
CA VAL A 12 -1.22 0.64 -4.82
C VAL A 12 -0.17 1.66 -4.39
N ASN A 13 0.44 2.33 -5.35
CA ASN A 13 1.54 3.28 -5.15
C ASN A 13 2.83 2.62 -4.61
N ARG A 14 3.77 3.43 -4.13
CA ARG A 14 5.09 3.00 -3.66
C ARG A 14 5.27 3.19 -2.16
N TYR A 15 5.92 2.23 -1.56
CA TYR A 15 6.20 2.16 -0.12
C TYR A 15 7.00 3.35 0.44
N HIS A 16 7.76 4.05 -0.41
CA HIS A 16 8.64 5.15 0.04
C HIS A 16 7.89 6.38 0.56
N ILE A 17 6.55 6.41 0.47
CA ILE A 17 5.73 7.40 1.15
C ILE A 17 5.98 7.42 2.67
N PHE A 18 6.36 6.28 3.24
CA PHE A 18 6.69 6.18 4.67
C PHE A 18 7.99 6.88 5.05
N ASP A 19 8.82 7.25 4.05
CA ASP A 19 10.09 7.96 4.24
C ASP A 19 10.28 9.11 3.24
N ILE A 20 9.21 9.73 2.76
CA ILE A 20 9.22 10.76 1.71
C ILE A 20 9.84 12.08 2.17
N ASP A 21 9.80 12.37 3.48
CA ASP A 21 10.39 13.57 4.08
C ASP A 21 11.09 13.22 5.40
N PRO A 22 12.39 13.55 5.56
CA PRO A 22 13.16 13.22 6.77
C PRO A 22 12.54 13.74 8.08
N LYS A 23 11.72 14.80 8.01
CA LYS A 23 11.04 15.37 9.19
C LYS A 23 9.71 14.69 9.52
N LYS A 24 9.19 13.91 8.56
CA LYS A 24 7.91 13.22 8.67
C LYS A 24 8.05 11.72 8.40
N SER A 25 9.28 11.21 8.42
CA SER A 25 9.58 9.81 8.16
C SER A 25 8.95 8.91 9.23
N TRP A 26 8.05 8.04 8.80
CA TRP A 26 7.48 6.99 9.64
C TRP A 26 8.53 5.96 10.01
N ILE A 27 9.36 5.59 9.03
CA ILE A 27 10.46 4.63 9.21
C ILE A 27 11.44 5.13 10.27
N LYS A 28 11.91 6.37 10.14
CA LYS A 28 12.82 6.98 11.11
C LYS A 28 12.23 6.98 12.53
N ASN A 29 10.96 7.34 12.66
CA ASN A 29 10.29 7.34 13.97
C ASN A 29 10.28 5.95 14.61
N LEU A 30 9.97 4.90 13.85
CA LEU A 30 9.97 3.52 14.33
C LEU A 30 11.37 3.05 14.74
N LEU A 31 12.39 3.39 13.95
CA LEU A 31 13.78 3.09 14.28
C LEU A 31 14.24 3.77 15.57
N GLU A 32 13.84 5.04 15.78
CA GLU A 32 14.11 5.79 17.01
C GLU A 32 13.40 5.20 18.24
N GLN A 33 12.26 4.54 18.03
CA GLN A 33 11.53 3.81 19.08
C GLN A 33 12.10 2.40 19.35
N GLY A 34 13.15 2.00 18.65
CA GLY A 34 13.86 0.75 18.90
C GLY A 34 13.33 -0.46 18.12
N PHE A 35 12.50 -0.24 17.11
CA PHE A 35 12.13 -1.31 16.20
C PHE A 35 13.24 -1.61 15.19
N ASP A 36 13.30 -2.86 14.74
CA ASP A 36 14.06 -3.27 13.56
C ASP A 36 13.06 -3.38 12.40
N VAL A 37 13.14 -2.44 11.47
CA VAL A 37 12.07 -2.20 10.48
C VAL A 37 12.40 -2.85 9.15
N TYR A 38 11.52 -3.74 8.72
CA TYR A 38 11.51 -4.37 7.41
C TYR A 38 10.32 -3.84 6.62
N LEU A 39 10.53 -3.51 5.36
CA LEU A 39 9.49 -2.92 4.51
C LEU A 39 9.38 -3.72 3.21
N ILE A 40 8.19 -4.23 2.91
CA ILE A 40 7.96 -4.99 1.68
C ILE A 40 7.96 -4.05 0.48
N ASP A 41 8.80 -4.35 -0.50
CA ASP A 41 8.68 -3.84 -1.85
C ASP A 41 8.00 -4.91 -2.74
N TRP A 42 6.77 -4.66 -3.14
CA TRP A 42 6.01 -5.57 -4.00
C TRP A 42 6.52 -5.61 -5.44
N GLY A 43 7.51 -4.78 -5.77
CA GLY A 43 8.07 -4.67 -7.12
C GLY A 43 7.15 -3.96 -8.12
N THR A 44 7.32 -4.29 -9.38
CA THR A 44 6.50 -3.77 -10.48
C THR A 44 6.02 -4.94 -11.33
N PRO A 45 4.75 -5.28 -11.28
CA PRO A 45 4.17 -6.36 -12.07
C PRO A 45 4.36 -6.14 -13.56
N THR A 46 4.73 -7.19 -14.26
CA THR A 46 4.85 -7.25 -15.72
C THR A 46 3.64 -7.99 -16.32
N LYS A 47 3.56 -8.09 -17.66
CA LYS A 47 2.44 -8.77 -18.32
C LYS A 47 2.29 -10.25 -17.94
N ILE A 48 3.37 -10.91 -17.52
CA ILE A 48 3.32 -12.31 -17.09
C ILE A 48 2.77 -12.46 -15.67
N ASP A 49 2.77 -11.39 -14.90
CA ASP A 49 2.33 -11.38 -13.51
C ASP A 49 0.80 -11.20 -13.35
N LYS A 50 0.05 -11.11 -14.45
CA LYS A 50 -1.41 -10.92 -14.44
C LYS A 50 -2.19 -12.00 -13.68
N PHE A 51 -1.57 -13.15 -13.42
CA PHE A 51 -2.18 -14.27 -12.70
C PHE A 51 -1.83 -14.27 -11.20
N LEU A 52 -1.05 -13.30 -10.72
CA LEU A 52 -0.75 -13.17 -9.29
C LEU A 52 -2.01 -12.72 -8.54
N GLY A 53 -2.50 -13.57 -7.66
CA GLY A 53 -3.65 -13.30 -6.84
C GLY A 53 -3.30 -13.16 -5.36
N PHE A 54 -4.31 -13.13 -4.52
CA PHE A 54 -4.16 -13.03 -3.06
C PHE A 54 -3.29 -14.14 -2.47
N HIS A 55 -3.38 -15.35 -3.04
CA HIS A 55 -2.62 -16.50 -2.56
C HIS A 55 -1.12 -16.27 -2.67
N GLU A 56 -0.65 -15.78 -3.82
CA GLU A 56 0.77 -15.51 -4.06
C GLU A 56 1.28 -14.40 -3.16
N TYR A 57 0.48 -13.34 -2.94
CA TYR A 57 0.86 -12.27 -2.03
C TYR A 57 0.92 -12.72 -0.57
N VAL A 58 -0.07 -13.49 -0.11
CA VAL A 58 -0.20 -13.90 1.30
C VAL A 58 0.72 -15.08 1.61
N ASN A 59 0.54 -16.22 0.92
CA ASN A 59 1.26 -17.47 1.22
C ASN A 59 2.58 -17.62 0.46
N GLY A 60 2.87 -16.71 -0.47
CA GLY A 60 4.15 -16.65 -1.16
C GLY A 60 5.02 -15.50 -0.62
N TYR A 61 4.75 -14.28 -1.06
CA TYR A 61 5.64 -13.16 -0.80
C TYR A 61 5.71 -12.78 0.68
N MET A 62 4.58 -12.67 1.39
CA MET A 62 4.60 -12.34 2.81
C MET A 62 5.25 -13.44 3.63
N ASP A 63 4.95 -14.70 3.33
CA ASP A 63 5.51 -15.84 4.06
C ASP A 63 7.04 -15.88 3.92
N ASN A 64 7.56 -15.72 2.70
CA ASN A 64 8.99 -15.61 2.45
C ASN A 64 9.63 -14.42 3.18
N CYS A 65 8.94 -13.28 3.28
CA CYS A 65 9.44 -12.14 4.05
C CYS A 65 9.53 -12.46 5.55
N LEU A 66 8.53 -13.17 6.09
CA LEU A 66 8.56 -13.58 7.49
C LEU A 66 9.65 -14.62 7.75
N ASP A 67 9.86 -15.58 6.84
CA ASP A 67 10.96 -16.54 6.94
C ASP A 67 12.29 -15.83 7.05
N PHE A 68 12.56 -14.91 6.11
CA PHE A 68 13.77 -14.11 6.12
C PHE A 68 13.97 -13.33 7.43
N ILE A 69 12.91 -12.68 7.94
CA ILE A 69 13.00 -11.89 9.17
C ILE A 69 13.21 -12.80 10.40
N CYS A 70 12.52 -13.93 10.46
CA CYS A 70 12.67 -14.89 11.55
C CYS A 70 14.09 -15.41 11.63
N ASP A 71 14.67 -15.76 10.48
CA ASP A 71 16.06 -16.25 10.39
C ASP A 71 17.07 -15.16 10.78
N GLU A 72 16.91 -13.94 10.21
CA GLU A 72 17.84 -12.82 10.44
C GLU A 72 17.80 -12.33 11.89
N ALA A 73 16.60 -12.20 12.45
CA ALA A 73 16.41 -11.71 13.82
C ALA A 73 16.46 -12.82 14.89
N SER A 74 16.57 -14.10 14.50
CA SER A 74 16.51 -15.27 15.39
C SER A 74 15.26 -15.25 16.29
N VAL A 75 14.09 -15.08 15.69
CA VAL A 75 12.79 -15.05 16.37
C VAL A 75 11.79 -15.98 15.69
N ASP A 76 10.82 -16.49 16.47
CA ASP A 76 9.76 -17.37 15.92
C ASP A 76 8.56 -16.58 15.39
N LYS A 77 8.40 -15.33 15.81
CA LYS A 77 7.24 -14.48 15.48
C LYS A 77 7.65 -13.06 15.19
N VAL A 78 6.99 -12.46 14.20
CA VAL A 78 7.21 -11.08 13.76
C VAL A 78 5.97 -10.23 14.01
N SER A 79 6.16 -8.97 14.42
CA SER A 79 5.07 -7.99 14.42
C SER A 79 4.85 -7.46 13.00
N ILE A 80 3.59 -7.36 12.58
CA ILE A 80 3.23 -6.88 11.23
C ILE A 80 2.42 -5.59 11.36
N GLN A 81 2.84 -4.56 10.64
CA GLN A 81 2.04 -3.37 10.40
C GLN A 81 1.57 -3.36 8.95
N GLY A 82 0.28 -3.51 8.74
CA GLY A 82 -0.33 -3.43 7.41
C GLY A 82 -1.00 -2.08 7.19
N TYR A 83 -0.79 -1.47 6.01
CA TYR A 83 -1.40 -0.21 5.62
C TYR A 83 -2.26 -0.37 4.36
N CYS A 84 -3.52 0.10 4.39
CA CYS A 84 -4.47 0.03 3.30
C CYS A 84 -4.64 -1.42 2.79
N THR A 85 -4.49 -1.72 1.50
CA THR A 85 -4.54 -3.10 0.97
C THR A 85 -3.47 -4.00 1.57
N GLY A 86 -2.29 -3.47 1.94
CA GLY A 86 -1.29 -4.20 2.72
C GLY A 86 -1.79 -4.59 4.11
N GLY A 87 -2.69 -3.78 4.69
CA GLY A 87 -3.39 -4.11 5.94
C GLY A 87 -4.39 -5.25 5.76
N THR A 88 -5.05 -5.32 4.61
CA THR A 88 -5.92 -6.45 4.24
C THR A 88 -5.11 -7.73 4.12
N LEU A 89 -4.01 -7.70 3.35
CA LEU A 89 -3.10 -8.84 3.19
C LEU A 89 -2.54 -9.31 4.54
N ALA A 90 -2.07 -8.37 5.38
CA ALA A 90 -1.56 -8.67 6.73
C ALA A 90 -2.63 -9.29 7.63
N THR A 91 -3.88 -8.85 7.53
CA THR A 91 -4.99 -9.42 8.31
C THR A 91 -5.30 -10.84 7.86
N VAL A 92 -5.34 -11.09 6.56
CA VAL A 92 -5.55 -12.44 6.01
C VAL A 92 -4.39 -13.35 6.42
N TYR A 93 -3.15 -12.91 6.23
CA TYR A 93 -1.97 -13.67 6.65
C TYR A 93 -2.00 -14.03 8.13
N SER A 94 -2.27 -13.05 9.00
CA SER A 94 -2.33 -13.25 10.44
C SER A 94 -3.43 -14.22 10.88
N SER A 95 -4.51 -14.28 10.09
CA SER A 95 -5.62 -15.21 10.35
C SER A 95 -5.28 -16.65 9.94
N LEU A 96 -4.47 -16.81 8.89
CA LEU A 96 -4.03 -18.12 8.39
C LEU A 96 -2.83 -18.67 9.16
N HIS A 97 -1.94 -17.79 9.62
CA HIS A 97 -0.66 -18.13 10.27
C HIS A 97 -0.49 -17.44 11.63
N PRO A 98 -1.44 -17.60 12.59
CA PRO A 98 -1.39 -16.92 13.89
C PRO A 98 -0.18 -17.31 14.74
N GLU A 99 0.41 -18.47 14.48
CA GLU A 99 1.62 -18.94 15.15
C GLU A 99 2.87 -18.13 14.75
N ARG A 100 2.87 -17.46 13.61
CA ARG A 100 4.00 -16.69 13.06
C ARG A 100 3.91 -15.18 13.39
N VAL A 101 2.74 -14.70 13.77
CA VAL A 101 2.50 -13.29 14.01
C VAL A 101 2.49 -13.00 15.52
N LYS A 102 3.33 -12.04 15.93
CA LYS A 102 3.41 -11.58 17.31
C LYS A 102 2.33 -10.55 17.61
N ASN A 103 2.21 -9.54 16.76
CA ASN A 103 1.21 -8.50 16.84
C ASN A 103 0.80 -8.08 15.42
N LEU A 104 -0.46 -7.75 15.22
CA LEU A 104 -0.97 -7.14 14.00
C LEU A 104 -1.41 -5.71 14.28
N ILE A 105 -0.89 -4.75 13.50
CA ILE A 105 -1.31 -3.36 13.48
C ILE A 105 -1.93 -3.10 12.12
N ALA A 106 -3.25 -3.07 12.03
CA ALA A 106 -3.97 -2.83 10.79
C ALA A 106 -4.38 -1.35 10.70
N THR A 107 -3.76 -0.63 9.78
CA THR A 107 -4.01 0.80 9.55
C THR A 107 -4.83 0.99 8.28
N ALA A 108 -6.07 1.44 8.45
CA ALA A 108 -7.03 1.69 7.37
C ALA A 108 -7.17 0.52 6.35
N PRO A 109 -7.29 -0.74 6.80
CA PRO A 109 -7.45 -1.87 5.89
C PRO A 109 -8.85 -1.89 5.27
N VAL A 110 -8.96 -2.47 4.08
CA VAL A 110 -10.26 -2.81 3.48
C VAL A 110 -10.57 -4.27 3.84
N ILE A 111 -11.49 -4.49 4.78
CA ILE A 111 -11.81 -5.84 5.28
C ILE A 111 -13.09 -6.39 4.63
N ASP A 112 -14.13 -5.57 4.51
CA ASP A 112 -15.40 -5.99 3.93
C ASP A 112 -15.93 -4.94 2.94
N GLY A 113 -15.43 -5.01 1.71
CA GLY A 113 -15.82 -4.10 0.64
C GLY A 113 -17.30 -4.22 0.21
N TRP A 114 -17.98 -5.34 0.55
CA TRP A 114 -19.40 -5.52 0.24
C TRP A 114 -20.31 -4.70 1.15
N LYS A 115 -19.89 -4.49 2.39
CA LYS A 115 -20.63 -3.64 3.35
C LYS A 115 -20.32 -2.16 3.19
N ASP A 116 -19.26 -1.85 2.47
CA ASP A 116 -18.91 -0.46 2.17
C ASP A 116 -19.94 0.15 1.20
N THR A 117 -20.32 1.41 1.44
CA THR A 117 -21.30 2.16 0.67
C THR A 117 -20.68 3.29 -0.14
N THR A 118 -19.34 3.30 -0.29
CA THR A 118 -18.66 4.30 -1.12
C THR A 118 -19.04 4.17 -2.60
N VAL A 119 -18.82 5.22 -3.36
CA VAL A 119 -19.04 5.21 -4.82
C VAL A 119 -18.22 4.11 -5.49
N VAL A 120 -16.95 3.94 -5.07
CA VAL A 120 -16.07 2.91 -5.62
C VAL A 120 -16.60 1.51 -5.35
N SER A 121 -17.01 1.21 -4.11
CA SER A 121 -17.59 -0.09 -3.75
C SER A 121 -18.86 -0.40 -4.54
N ASN A 122 -19.71 0.61 -4.74
CA ASN A 122 -20.94 0.44 -5.51
C ASN A 122 -20.63 0.20 -7.01
N VAL A 123 -19.68 0.90 -7.59
CA VAL A 123 -19.24 0.66 -8.98
C VAL A 123 -18.60 -0.73 -9.11
N ALA A 124 -17.76 -1.13 -8.15
CA ALA A 124 -17.08 -2.42 -8.16
C ALA A 124 -18.02 -3.61 -8.17
N LYS A 125 -19.21 -3.51 -7.53
CA LYS A 125 -20.23 -4.57 -7.53
C LYS A 125 -20.79 -4.92 -8.91
N TYR A 126 -20.74 -3.98 -9.86
CA TYR A 126 -21.26 -4.14 -11.21
C TYR A 126 -20.16 -4.14 -12.27
N PHE A 127 -18.90 -4.12 -11.83
CA PHE A 127 -17.76 -4.08 -12.72
C PHE A 127 -17.32 -5.49 -13.09
N ASP A 128 -17.22 -5.77 -14.38
CA ASP A 128 -16.73 -7.03 -14.89
C ASP A 128 -15.20 -7.05 -14.87
N VAL A 129 -14.66 -7.51 -13.75
CA VAL A 129 -13.20 -7.55 -13.51
C VAL A 129 -12.53 -8.52 -14.49
N ASP A 130 -13.14 -9.69 -14.71
CA ASP A 130 -12.59 -10.72 -15.61
C ASP A 130 -12.43 -10.17 -17.03
N LYS A 131 -13.45 -9.49 -17.53
CA LYS A 131 -13.39 -8.85 -18.84
C LYS A 131 -12.33 -7.77 -18.95
N LEU A 132 -12.13 -7.00 -17.88
CA LEU A 132 -11.05 -6.01 -17.84
C LEU A 132 -9.69 -6.70 -17.93
N VAL A 133 -9.44 -7.68 -17.06
CA VAL A 133 -8.19 -8.43 -17.00
C VAL A 133 -7.90 -9.16 -18.31
N ASP A 134 -8.91 -9.79 -18.92
CA ASP A 134 -8.77 -10.44 -20.22
C ASP A 134 -8.41 -9.45 -21.35
N THR A 135 -8.87 -8.20 -21.24
CA THR A 135 -8.63 -7.18 -22.26
C THR A 135 -7.30 -6.48 -22.10
N VAL A 136 -6.94 -6.07 -20.88
CA VAL A 136 -5.76 -5.21 -20.62
C VAL A 136 -4.63 -5.94 -19.87
N GLY A 137 -4.88 -7.10 -19.30
CA GLY A 137 -3.95 -7.81 -18.44
C GLY A 137 -3.92 -7.20 -17.03
N ASN A 138 -2.77 -6.67 -16.62
CA ASN A 138 -2.67 -5.95 -15.35
C ASN A 138 -3.50 -4.66 -15.40
N MET A 139 -4.10 -4.31 -14.26
CA MET A 139 -4.85 -3.05 -14.12
C MET A 139 -3.92 -1.86 -14.27
N PRO A 140 -4.17 -0.95 -15.25
CA PRO A 140 -3.29 0.19 -15.49
C PRO A 140 -3.31 1.20 -14.34
N PRO A 141 -2.19 1.88 -14.04
CA PRO A 141 -2.12 2.93 -13.02
C PRO A 141 -3.14 4.04 -13.25
N GLU A 142 -3.40 4.41 -14.48
CA GLU A 142 -4.37 5.44 -14.87
C GLU A 142 -5.79 5.09 -14.42
N PHE A 143 -6.18 3.83 -14.51
CA PHE A 143 -7.48 3.36 -14.06
C PHE A 143 -7.61 3.50 -12.54
N ILE A 144 -6.55 3.14 -11.81
CA ILE A 144 -6.50 3.28 -10.35
C ILE A 144 -6.61 4.76 -9.96
N TYR A 145 -5.88 5.62 -10.66
CA TYR A 145 -5.93 7.07 -10.44
C TYR A 145 -7.35 7.61 -10.66
N TYR A 146 -8.04 7.19 -11.73
CA TYR A 146 -9.44 7.59 -11.96
C TYR A 146 -10.38 7.12 -10.85
N CYS A 147 -10.24 5.89 -10.36
CA CYS A 147 -11.04 5.38 -9.26
C CYS A 147 -10.90 6.24 -7.99
N PHE A 148 -9.69 6.64 -7.64
CA PHE A 148 -9.46 7.55 -6.51
C PHE A 148 -9.96 8.98 -6.77
N SER A 149 -9.86 9.46 -7.99
CA SER A 149 -10.31 10.81 -8.36
C SER A 149 -11.84 10.95 -8.27
N ILE A 150 -12.60 9.88 -8.56
CA ILE A 150 -14.06 9.86 -8.43
C ILE A 150 -14.52 10.00 -6.98
N LEU A 151 -13.71 9.58 -6.01
CA LEU A 151 -14.06 9.72 -4.59
C LEU A 151 -14.16 11.18 -4.16
N LYS A 152 -13.30 12.05 -4.70
CA LYS A 152 -13.21 13.46 -4.34
C LYS A 152 -12.86 14.33 -5.56
N PRO A 153 -13.75 14.43 -6.55
CA PRO A 153 -13.42 15.02 -7.86
C PRO A 153 -13.02 16.50 -7.76
N PHE A 154 -13.69 17.28 -6.92
CA PHE A 154 -13.36 18.70 -6.75
C PHE A 154 -12.06 18.90 -5.98
N GLU A 155 -11.84 18.16 -4.90
CA GLU A 155 -10.63 18.25 -4.09
C GLU A 155 -9.39 17.82 -4.89
N GLN A 156 -9.50 16.75 -5.66
CA GLN A 156 -8.39 16.19 -6.44
C GLN A 156 -8.16 16.94 -7.77
N GLY A 157 -9.22 17.44 -8.39
CA GLY A 157 -9.14 18.08 -9.71
C GLY A 157 -8.86 19.59 -9.66
N VAL A 158 -9.53 20.34 -8.79
CA VAL A 158 -9.48 21.81 -8.81
C VAL A 158 -8.83 22.38 -7.54
N GLU A 159 -9.34 22.02 -6.37
CA GLU A 159 -8.89 22.62 -5.11
C GLU A 159 -7.39 22.38 -4.84
N LYS A 160 -6.89 21.20 -5.20
CA LYS A 160 -5.48 20.83 -5.08
C LYS A 160 -4.58 21.84 -5.79
N TYR A 161 -4.91 22.18 -7.03
CA TYR A 161 -4.11 23.11 -7.84
C TYR A 161 -4.31 24.57 -7.43
N LEU A 162 -5.51 24.96 -7.04
CA LEU A 162 -5.73 26.30 -6.46
C LEU A 162 -4.92 26.48 -5.17
N LYS A 163 -4.89 25.45 -4.33
CA LYS A 163 -4.09 25.44 -3.10
C LYS A 163 -2.59 25.52 -3.40
N PHE A 164 -2.13 24.86 -4.45
CA PHE A 164 -0.76 24.96 -4.93
C PHE A 164 -0.42 26.38 -5.39
N LEU A 165 -1.24 26.98 -6.24
CA LEU A 165 -1.04 28.34 -6.75
C LEU A 165 -1.03 29.38 -5.61
N ASN A 166 -1.93 29.25 -4.63
CA ASN A 166 -2.00 30.14 -3.49
C ASN A 166 -0.81 30.01 -2.53
N ASN A 167 0.01 28.98 -2.66
CA ASN A 167 1.19 28.74 -1.81
C ASN A 167 2.48 28.62 -2.61
N ILE A 168 2.51 29.14 -3.84
CA ILE A 168 3.66 28.98 -4.76
C ILE A 168 4.95 29.62 -4.21
N ASP A 169 4.84 30.66 -3.38
CA ASP A 169 5.97 31.33 -2.74
C ASP A 169 6.46 30.61 -1.47
N ASN A 170 5.76 29.55 -1.03
CA ASN A 170 6.14 28.74 0.11
C ASN A 170 6.94 27.52 -0.33
N GLU A 171 8.26 27.65 -0.36
CA GLU A 171 9.17 26.56 -0.79
C GLU A 171 8.92 25.22 -0.08
N LYS A 172 8.61 25.23 1.22
CA LYS A 172 8.35 24.00 1.98
C LYS A 172 7.08 23.31 1.50
N PHE A 173 6.04 24.11 1.22
CA PHE A 173 4.79 23.59 0.68
C PHE A 173 5.00 23.05 -0.72
N VAL A 174 5.64 23.81 -1.61
CA VAL A 174 5.93 23.42 -3.00
C VAL A 174 6.74 22.13 -3.04
N ASN A 175 7.82 22.03 -2.26
CA ASN A 175 8.64 20.83 -2.21
C ASN A 175 7.85 19.60 -1.71
N SER A 176 7.00 19.76 -0.68
CA SER A 176 6.16 18.67 -0.19
C SER A 176 5.11 18.26 -1.22
N PHE A 177 4.51 19.22 -1.90
CA PHE A 177 3.52 18.99 -2.96
C PHE A 177 4.14 18.19 -4.11
N LEU A 178 5.27 18.66 -4.65
CA LEU A 178 5.95 18.00 -5.77
C LEU A 178 6.41 16.57 -5.43
N LYS A 179 6.87 16.33 -4.19
CA LYS A 179 7.22 14.97 -3.75
C LYS A 179 6.01 14.04 -3.76
N ILE A 180 4.85 14.53 -3.31
CA ILE A 180 3.60 13.75 -3.29
C ILE A 180 3.10 13.50 -4.72
N GLU A 181 3.12 14.52 -5.59
CA GLU A 181 2.72 14.34 -7.00
C GLU A 181 3.63 13.32 -7.70
N LYS A 182 4.94 13.43 -7.52
CA LYS A 182 5.88 12.45 -8.05
C LYS A 182 5.59 11.05 -7.55
N TRP A 183 5.31 10.89 -6.26
CA TRP A 183 4.96 9.60 -5.69
C TRP A 183 3.66 9.02 -6.28
N LEU A 184 2.67 9.87 -6.58
CA LEU A 184 1.44 9.45 -7.25
C LEU A 184 1.71 8.95 -8.68
N ASP A 185 2.62 9.62 -9.41
CA ASP A 185 3.01 9.24 -10.78
C ASP A 185 3.78 7.90 -10.83
N GLU A 186 4.35 7.47 -9.71
CA GLU A 186 5.11 6.22 -9.61
C GLU A 186 4.24 5.00 -9.27
N THR A 187 2.91 5.12 -9.37
CA THR A 187 1.98 4.01 -9.13
C THR A 187 2.25 2.87 -10.11
N PRO A 188 2.52 1.64 -9.62
CA PRO A 188 2.70 0.49 -10.51
C PRO A 188 1.35 -0.03 -11.01
N PRO A 189 1.32 -0.82 -12.10
CA PRO A 189 0.15 -1.61 -12.44
C PRO A 189 -0.15 -2.62 -11.32
N ILE A 190 -1.41 -3.04 -11.18
CA ILE A 190 -1.81 -4.10 -10.26
C ILE A 190 -2.06 -5.37 -11.07
N PRO A 191 -1.58 -6.55 -10.64
CA PRO A 191 -1.92 -7.83 -11.26
C PRO A 191 -3.42 -8.05 -11.40
N GLY A 192 -3.83 -8.74 -12.44
CA GLY A 192 -5.24 -8.98 -12.78
C GLY A 192 -5.96 -9.99 -11.90
#